data_401f5f2eb371b844f0345aeec6adf7fe
#
_entry.id   401f5f2eb371b844f0345aeec6adf7fe
#
_cell.length_a   1.000
_cell.length_b   1.000
_cell.length_c   1.000
_cell.angle_alpha   90.00
_cell.angle_beta   90.00
_cell.angle_gamma   90.00
#
_symmetry.space_group_name_H-M   'P 1'
#
loop_
_entity.id
_entity.type
_entity.pdbx_description
1 polymer ?
#
loop_
_entity_poly.entity_id
_entity_poly.type
_entity_poly.pdbx_seq_one_letter_code
_entity_poly.pdbx_strand_id
1 'polypeptide(L)'
;MKKTALVIMAAGIGSRFGKGIKQLAPVGPKGEIIMDYSIHDALEAGFNKVVFIIRKDLEDEFKKVIGDRISNITEVAYAFQEIDDLPGNFTKPADRTKPWGTGHAVLAAKKVLSEPFAVINADDYYGKEAYVKVHDYLVQDHPQDGPMHICMAGFRLGNTLNDNGSITRGVCHIEDGKLVGVTETHNIFKTADGAETRNDDGTAETLDTKSLVSMNMWGLTPEFMEILEKGFVEFLGGIKEGDIKKEYLLPELIDQLIHSGKAAVDVLETKDEWFGVTYQEDKASVQAAFKKLTDDGVYPEGLYQ
;
A
#
# COMPACT_ATOMS: atom_id res chain seq x y z
N MET A 1 -23.54 0.72 -10.79
CA MET A 1 -22.44 0.35 -9.85
C MET A 1 -21.69 1.65 -9.57
N LYS A 2 -21.41 2.00 -8.30
CA LYS A 2 -20.58 3.18 -7.98
C LYS A 2 -19.19 2.98 -8.59
N LYS A 3 -18.59 4.04 -9.11
CA LYS A 3 -17.21 3.98 -9.63
C LYS A 3 -16.24 4.01 -8.47
N THR A 4 -15.27 3.09 -8.48
CA THR A 4 -14.21 2.99 -7.46
C THR A 4 -12.90 2.63 -8.14
N ALA A 5 -11.79 3.18 -7.65
CA ALA A 5 -10.47 2.93 -8.23
C ALA A 5 -9.55 2.16 -7.29
N LEU A 6 -8.74 1.28 -7.85
CA LEU A 6 -7.56 0.72 -7.20
C LEU A 6 -6.34 1.54 -7.61
N VAL A 7 -5.67 2.15 -6.67
CA VAL A 7 -4.44 2.94 -6.86
C VAL A 7 -3.25 2.12 -6.41
N ILE A 8 -2.33 1.83 -7.31
CA ILE A 8 -1.16 0.99 -7.06
C ILE A 8 0.11 1.84 -7.08
N MET A 9 0.79 1.93 -5.95
CA MET A 9 2.05 2.66 -5.82
C MET A 9 3.22 1.81 -6.34
N ALA A 10 3.66 2.05 -7.56
CA ALA A 10 4.71 1.30 -8.26
C ALA A 10 5.93 2.16 -8.67
N ALA A 11 6.03 3.40 -8.19
CA ALA A 11 7.15 4.30 -8.49
C ALA A 11 8.44 4.03 -7.69
N GLY A 12 8.40 3.07 -6.76
CA GLY A 12 9.53 2.74 -5.89
C GLY A 12 10.77 2.30 -6.67
N ILE A 13 11.94 2.79 -6.23
CA ILE A 13 13.25 2.55 -6.89
C ILE A 13 13.80 1.16 -6.55
N GLY A 14 13.15 0.15 -6.33
CA GLY A 14 13.62 -1.24 -6.14
C GLY A 14 15.15 -1.47 -5.98
N SER A 15 15.87 -0.53 -5.34
CA SER A 15 17.35 -0.44 -5.31
C SER A 15 18.04 -1.67 -4.68
N ARG A 16 17.26 -2.54 -4.05
CA ARG A 16 17.74 -3.75 -3.37
C ARG A 16 17.51 -5.03 -4.18
N PHE A 17 16.90 -4.94 -5.36
CA PHE A 17 16.46 -6.11 -6.14
C PHE A 17 17.41 -6.53 -7.27
N GLY A 18 18.60 -5.95 -7.38
CA GLY A 18 19.58 -6.25 -8.45
C GLY A 18 19.19 -5.61 -9.80
N LYS A 19 19.41 -6.35 -10.91
CA LYS A 19 19.05 -5.87 -12.26
C LYS A 19 17.58 -6.17 -12.54
N GLY A 20 16.75 -5.13 -12.72
CA GLY A 20 15.33 -5.23 -13.11
C GLY A 20 14.41 -4.42 -12.18
N ILE A 21 13.16 -4.29 -12.60
CA ILE A 21 12.11 -3.60 -11.84
C ILE A 21 11.48 -4.66 -10.92
N LYS A 22 11.70 -4.52 -9.62
CA LYS A 22 11.24 -5.43 -8.57
C LYS A 22 9.74 -5.78 -8.71
N GLN A 23 8.92 -4.77 -8.92
CA GLN A 23 7.46 -4.89 -9.00
C GLN A 23 6.98 -5.67 -10.23
N LEU A 24 7.85 -5.87 -11.22
CA LEU A 24 7.54 -6.60 -12.46
C LEU A 24 8.12 -8.03 -12.47
N ALA A 25 8.64 -8.50 -11.33
CA ALA A 25 9.20 -9.85 -11.24
C ALA A 25 8.08 -10.91 -11.26
N PRO A 26 8.14 -11.92 -12.15
CA PRO A 26 7.13 -12.96 -12.21
C PRO A 26 7.19 -13.87 -10.97
N VAL A 27 6.02 -14.09 -10.38
CA VAL A 27 5.81 -14.91 -9.17
C VAL A 27 4.77 -16.00 -9.35
N GLY A 28 3.83 -15.82 -10.27
CA GLY A 28 2.78 -16.79 -10.57
C GLY A 28 3.21 -17.90 -11.55
N PRO A 29 2.45 -19.00 -11.64
CA PRO A 29 2.79 -20.17 -12.44
C PRO A 29 2.80 -19.92 -13.95
N LYS A 30 2.08 -18.92 -14.46
CA LYS A 30 2.07 -18.51 -15.88
C LYS A 30 2.82 -17.20 -16.13
N GLY A 31 3.60 -16.73 -15.14
CA GLY A 31 4.39 -15.51 -15.25
C GLY A 31 3.66 -14.26 -14.73
N GLU A 32 2.56 -14.44 -14.01
CA GLU A 32 1.88 -13.34 -13.32
C GLU A 32 2.81 -12.69 -12.30
N ILE A 33 2.67 -11.39 -12.14
CA ILE A 33 3.32 -10.59 -11.09
C ILE A 33 2.37 -10.36 -9.92
N ILE A 34 2.85 -9.87 -8.77
CA ILE A 34 1.99 -9.65 -7.60
C ILE A 34 0.80 -8.73 -7.93
N MET A 35 1.04 -7.66 -8.69
CA MET A 35 -0.03 -6.74 -9.10
C MET A 35 -1.14 -7.41 -9.91
N ASP A 36 -0.88 -8.49 -10.64
CA ASP A 36 -1.93 -9.23 -11.36
C ASP A 36 -2.95 -9.80 -10.38
N TYR A 37 -2.49 -10.39 -9.27
CA TYR A 37 -3.36 -10.92 -8.23
C TYR A 37 -4.13 -9.81 -7.51
N SER A 38 -3.45 -8.71 -7.17
CA SER A 38 -4.07 -7.54 -6.56
C SER A 38 -5.18 -6.95 -7.42
N ILE A 39 -4.94 -6.83 -8.73
CA ILE A 39 -5.95 -6.32 -9.67
C ILE A 39 -7.09 -7.32 -9.86
N HIS A 40 -6.79 -8.61 -9.99
CA HIS A 40 -7.80 -9.65 -10.09
C HIS A 40 -8.76 -9.60 -8.89
N ASP A 41 -8.23 -9.59 -7.67
CA ASP A 41 -9.02 -9.56 -6.44
C ASP A 41 -9.83 -8.27 -6.30
N ALA A 42 -9.24 -7.13 -6.67
CA ALA A 42 -9.95 -5.86 -6.67
C ALA A 42 -11.11 -5.84 -7.68
N LEU A 43 -10.93 -6.37 -8.89
CA LEU A 43 -11.99 -6.47 -9.89
C LEU A 43 -13.11 -7.40 -9.43
N GLU A 44 -12.78 -8.55 -8.82
CA GLU A 44 -13.77 -9.44 -8.23
C GLU A 44 -14.54 -8.76 -7.08
N ALA A 45 -13.87 -7.92 -6.28
CA ALA A 45 -14.50 -7.15 -5.21
C ALA A 45 -15.42 -6.03 -5.72
N GLY A 46 -15.29 -5.61 -7.00
CA GLY A 46 -16.15 -4.60 -7.62
C GLY A 46 -15.46 -3.29 -8.00
N PHE A 47 -14.15 -3.14 -7.76
CA PHE A 47 -13.38 -2.03 -8.33
C PHE A 47 -13.46 -2.08 -9.86
N ASN A 48 -13.51 -0.93 -10.51
CA ASN A 48 -13.74 -0.83 -11.96
C ASN A 48 -12.81 0.16 -12.67
N LYS A 49 -11.76 0.60 -11.98
CA LYS A 49 -10.66 1.39 -12.52
C LYS A 49 -9.37 1.05 -11.80
N VAL A 50 -8.27 1.01 -12.53
CA VAL A 50 -6.91 0.84 -11.98
C VAL A 50 -6.09 2.08 -12.31
N VAL A 51 -5.42 2.63 -11.31
CA VAL A 51 -4.50 3.76 -11.46
C VAL A 51 -3.11 3.30 -11.05
N PHE A 52 -2.18 3.28 -11.99
CA PHE A 52 -0.78 2.97 -11.71
C PHE A 52 -0.01 4.27 -11.45
N ILE A 53 0.60 4.36 -10.26
CA ILE A 53 1.57 5.42 -9.95
C ILE A 53 2.96 4.88 -10.23
N ILE A 54 3.59 5.39 -11.27
CA ILE A 54 4.89 4.94 -11.76
C ILE A 54 5.82 6.13 -11.97
N ARG A 55 7.08 5.87 -12.28
CA ARG A 55 8.00 6.87 -12.84
C ARG A 55 7.80 6.97 -14.35
N LYS A 56 7.96 8.16 -14.90
CA LYS A 56 7.76 8.40 -16.33
C LYS A 56 8.71 7.59 -17.22
N ASP A 57 9.95 7.43 -16.78
CA ASP A 57 10.96 6.65 -17.50
C ASP A 57 10.67 5.14 -17.58
N LEU A 58 9.75 4.62 -16.76
CA LEU A 58 9.33 3.22 -16.73
C LEU A 58 8.03 2.96 -17.53
N GLU A 59 7.39 3.96 -18.09
CA GLU A 59 6.05 3.86 -18.67
C GLU A 59 5.97 2.77 -19.76
N ASP A 60 6.90 2.77 -20.71
CA ASP A 60 6.86 1.84 -21.85
C ASP A 60 7.08 0.39 -21.41
N GLU A 61 8.02 0.16 -20.48
CA GLU A 61 8.28 -1.18 -19.95
C GLU A 61 7.09 -1.66 -19.11
N PHE A 62 6.53 -0.78 -18.28
CA PHE A 62 5.40 -1.09 -17.42
C PHE A 62 4.15 -1.45 -18.24
N LYS A 63 3.86 -0.69 -19.29
CA LYS A 63 2.75 -0.99 -20.21
C LYS A 63 2.89 -2.36 -20.83
N LYS A 64 4.07 -2.71 -21.35
CA LYS A 64 4.33 -4.03 -21.97
C LYS A 64 4.14 -5.19 -21.01
N VAL A 65 4.54 -5.04 -19.75
CA VAL A 65 4.50 -6.13 -18.77
C VAL A 65 3.09 -6.33 -18.22
N ILE A 66 2.38 -5.25 -17.90
CA ILE A 66 1.08 -5.34 -17.23
C ILE A 66 0.02 -4.40 -17.80
N GLY A 67 0.37 -3.15 -18.10
CA GLY A 67 -0.59 -2.11 -18.42
C GLY A 67 -1.48 -2.42 -19.61
N ASP A 68 -0.89 -2.89 -20.73
CA ASP A 68 -1.63 -3.21 -21.95
C ASP A 68 -2.60 -4.39 -21.74
N ARG A 69 -2.21 -5.38 -20.91
CA ARG A 69 -3.07 -6.51 -20.56
C ARG A 69 -4.28 -6.05 -19.73
N ILE A 70 -4.05 -5.23 -18.71
CA ILE A 70 -5.11 -4.78 -17.82
C ILE A 70 -6.06 -3.80 -18.52
N SER A 71 -5.56 -2.96 -19.46
CA SER A 71 -6.40 -2.03 -20.21
C SER A 71 -7.45 -2.71 -21.12
N ASN A 72 -7.27 -3.99 -21.44
CA ASN A 72 -8.27 -4.80 -22.14
C ASN A 72 -9.40 -5.31 -21.21
N ILE A 73 -9.24 -5.21 -19.90
CA ILE A 73 -10.14 -5.79 -18.91
C ILE A 73 -10.92 -4.69 -18.18
N THR A 74 -10.26 -3.58 -17.86
CA THR A 74 -10.86 -2.47 -17.10
C THR A 74 -10.28 -1.12 -17.51
N GLU A 75 -10.88 -0.03 -17.02
CA GLU A 75 -10.32 1.33 -17.18
C GLU A 75 -8.96 1.42 -16.49
N VAL A 76 -7.95 1.88 -17.21
CA VAL A 76 -6.59 2.11 -16.69
C VAL A 76 -6.19 3.56 -16.86
N ALA A 77 -5.60 4.14 -15.81
CA ALA A 77 -4.95 5.44 -15.87
C ALA A 77 -3.52 5.36 -15.29
N TYR A 78 -2.69 6.28 -15.72
CA TYR A 78 -1.32 6.41 -15.23
C TYR A 78 -1.12 7.75 -14.55
N ALA A 79 -0.43 7.74 -13.43
CA ALA A 79 0.04 8.92 -12.72
C ALA A 79 1.57 8.81 -12.55
N PHE A 80 2.26 9.93 -12.62
CA PHE A 80 3.72 9.93 -12.60
C PHE A 80 4.23 10.62 -11.35
N GLN A 81 4.94 9.88 -10.50
CA GLN A 81 5.64 10.44 -9.35
C GLN A 81 7.04 10.85 -9.77
N GLU A 82 7.23 12.13 -10.03
CA GLU A 82 8.52 12.70 -10.40
C GLU A 82 9.08 13.57 -9.27
N ILE A 83 10.36 13.40 -8.97
CA ILE A 83 11.01 14.09 -7.86
C ILE A 83 11.10 15.61 -8.05
N ASP A 84 11.04 16.07 -9.29
CA ASP A 84 11.10 17.48 -9.67
C ASP A 84 9.72 18.11 -9.92
N ASP A 85 8.62 17.31 -9.89
CA ASP A 85 7.25 17.81 -10.03
C ASP A 85 6.76 18.33 -8.66
N LEU A 86 7.08 19.59 -8.38
CA LEU A 86 6.81 20.25 -7.12
C LEU A 86 5.84 21.42 -7.31
N PRO A 87 4.93 21.69 -6.36
CA PRO A 87 3.99 22.78 -6.44
C PRO A 87 4.68 24.15 -6.29
N GLY A 88 4.10 25.17 -6.93
CA GLY A 88 4.54 26.55 -6.79
C GLY A 88 5.99 26.77 -7.19
N ASN A 89 6.75 27.44 -6.34
CA ASN A 89 8.16 27.79 -6.58
C ASN A 89 9.14 26.88 -5.79
N PHE A 90 8.66 25.75 -5.26
CA PHE A 90 9.56 24.83 -4.56
C PHE A 90 10.51 24.16 -5.54
N THR A 91 11.73 23.97 -5.07
CA THR A 91 12.77 23.23 -5.79
C THR A 91 13.36 22.17 -4.87
N LYS A 92 13.69 21.00 -5.41
CA LYS A 92 14.32 19.97 -4.60
C LYS A 92 15.75 20.35 -4.21
N PRO A 93 16.26 19.91 -3.04
CA PRO A 93 17.68 19.99 -2.71
C PRO A 93 18.53 19.32 -3.80
N ALA A 94 19.67 19.92 -4.17
CA ALA A 94 20.51 19.49 -5.31
C ALA A 94 20.91 18.02 -5.22
N ASP A 95 21.26 17.55 -4.02
CA ASP A 95 21.73 16.18 -3.76
C ASP A 95 20.60 15.17 -3.50
N ARG A 96 19.32 15.60 -3.60
CA ARG A 96 18.20 14.70 -3.35
C ARG A 96 17.95 13.80 -4.55
N THR A 97 18.04 12.50 -4.33
CA THR A 97 17.70 11.43 -5.28
C THR A 97 16.53 10.58 -4.82
N LYS A 98 16.17 10.69 -3.53
CA LYS A 98 15.09 9.91 -2.93
C LYS A 98 13.72 10.52 -3.29
N PRO A 99 12.72 9.72 -3.72
CA PRO A 99 11.34 10.17 -3.88
C PRO A 99 10.80 10.83 -2.60
N TRP A 100 9.71 11.60 -2.73
CA TRP A 100 9.15 12.37 -1.63
C TRP A 100 8.26 11.56 -0.68
N GLY A 101 8.08 10.26 -0.91
CA GLY A 101 7.31 9.37 -0.06
C GLY A 101 5.94 9.01 -0.61
N THR A 102 5.19 8.20 0.16
CA THR A 102 3.91 7.62 -0.25
C THR A 102 2.78 8.64 -0.36
N GLY A 103 2.79 9.70 0.46
CA GLY A 103 1.82 10.79 0.34
C GLY A 103 1.96 11.54 -0.98
N HIS A 104 3.20 11.83 -1.40
CA HIS A 104 3.44 12.44 -2.71
C HIS A 104 3.12 11.48 -3.86
N ALA A 105 3.36 10.18 -3.69
CA ALA A 105 2.97 9.19 -4.69
C ALA A 105 1.47 9.26 -4.97
N VAL A 106 0.64 9.18 -3.92
CA VAL A 106 -0.82 9.24 -4.05
C VAL A 106 -1.27 10.59 -4.61
N LEU A 107 -0.65 11.70 -4.20
CA LEU A 107 -0.95 13.05 -4.72
C LEU A 107 -0.75 13.14 -6.24
N ALA A 108 0.24 12.45 -6.81
CA ALA A 108 0.46 12.42 -8.25
C ALA A 108 -0.76 11.93 -9.05
N ALA A 109 -1.62 11.11 -8.42
CA ALA A 109 -2.84 10.62 -9.05
C ALA A 109 -4.03 11.62 -9.02
N LYS A 110 -3.90 12.80 -8.40
CA LYS A 110 -4.99 13.78 -8.22
C LYS A 110 -5.75 14.08 -9.51
N LYS A 111 -5.04 14.21 -10.64
CA LYS A 111 -5.64 14.59 -11.93
C LYS A 111 -6.45 13.47 -12.61
N VAL A 112 -6.26 12.23 -12.17
CA VAL A 112 -6.89 11.04 -12.77
C VAL A 112 -7.86 10.33 -11.83
N LEU A 113 -8.08 10.87 -10.63
CA LEU A 113 -8.99 10.33 -9.62
C LEU A 113 -10.13 11.33 -9.35
N SER A 114 -11.36 10.87 -9.48
CA SER A 114 -12.58 11.59 -9.11
C SER A 114 -13.58 10.73 -8.34
N GLU A 115 -13.23 9.48 -8.11
CA GLU A 115 -14.00 8.46 -7.42
C GLU A 115 -13.32 8.03 -6.11
N PRO A 116 -14.05 7.42 -5.15
CA PRO A 116 -13.45 6.76 -4.00
C PRO A 116 -12.47 5.69 -4.45
N PHE A 117 -11.37 5.53 -3.71
CA PHE A 117 -10.27 4.66 -4.15
C PHE A 117 -9.59 3.95 -3.00
N ALA A 118 -9.07 2.75 -3.28
CA ALA A 118 -8.13 2.06 -2.42
C ALA A 118 -6.70 2.33 -2.86
N VAL A 119 -5.78 2.46 -1.91
CA VAL A 119 -4.33 2.59 -2.15
C VAL A 119 -3.64 1.33 -1.65
N ILE A 120 -2.73 0.77 -2.47
CA ILE A 120 -1.90 -0.38 -2.13
C ILE A 120 -0.46 -0.22 -2.62
N ASN A 121 0.45 -1.02 -2.07
CA ASN A 121 1.79 -1.19 -2.61
C ASN A 121 1.79 -2.19 -3.77
N ALA A 122 2.64 -1.99 -4.75
CA ALA A 122 2.74 -2.82 -5.94
C ALA A 122 3.40 -4.19 -5.71
N ASP A 123 4.14 -4.34 -4.64
CA ASP A 123 4.97 -5.50 -4.30
C ASP A 123 4.42 -6.34 -3.14
N ASP A 124 3.18 -6.06 -2.72
CA ASP A 124 2.49 -6.69 -1.62
C ASP A 124 1.24 -7.45 -2.10
N TYR A 125 1.04 -8.65 -1.55
CA TYR A 125 -0.18 -9.44 -1.68
C TYR A 125 -1.07 -9.22 -0.45
N TYR A 126 -2.35 -8.93 -0.66
CA TYR A 126 -3.29 -8.54 0.39
C TYR A 126 -4.44 -9.54 0.62
N GLY A 127 -4.60 -10.53 -0.27
CA GLY A 127 -5.72 -11.47 -0.23
C GLY A 127 -7.05 -10.86 -0.67
N LYS A 128 -8.05 -11.72 -0.84
CA LYS A 128 -9.36 -11.35 -1.43
C LYS A 128 -10.28 -10.59 -0.48
N GLU A 129 -10.32 -11.00 0.80
CA GLU A 129 -11.24 -10.45 1.80
C GLU A 129 -10.96 -8.96 2.06
N ALA A 130 -9.68 -8.57 2.06
CA ALA A 130 -9.28 -7.18 2.25
C ALA A 130 -9.89 -6.26 1.17
N TYR A 131 -9.83 -6.65 -0.11
CA TYR A 131 -10.40 -5.86 -1.21
C TYR A 131 -11.92 -5.76 -1.11
N VAL A 132 -12.61 -6.86 -0.80
CA VAL A 132 -14.08 -6.86 -0.61
C VAL A 132 -14.47 -5.88 0.50
N LYS A 133 -13.83 -5.95 1.66
CA LYS A 133 -14.14 -5.07 2.79
C LYS A 133 -13.88 -3.60 2.50
N VAL A 134 -12.74 -3.28 1.88
CA VAL A 134 -12.42 -1.90 1.51
C VAL A 134 -13.38 -1.39 0.44
N HIS A 135 -13.70 -2.19 -0.58
CA HIS A 135 -14.67 -1.81 -1.61
C HIS A 135 -16.06 -1.56 -1.03
N ASP A 136 -16.55 -2.49 -0.19
CA ASP A 136 -17.87 -2.38 0.46
C ASP A 136 -17.96 -1.11 1.31
N TYR A 137 -16.87 -0.73 2.00
CA TYR A 137 -16.80 0.53 2.73
C TYR A 137 -16.87 1.74 1.79
N LEU A 138 -16.09 1.75 0.71
CA LEU A 138 -15.99 2.88 -0.21
C LEU A 138 -17.28 3.17 -0.99
N VAL A 139 -18.13 2.16 -1.19
CA VAL A 139 -19.41 2.34 -1.89
C VAL A 139 -20.57 2.73 -0.96
N GLN A 140 -20.36 2.73 0.37
CA GLN A 140 -21.33 3.21 1.32
C GLN A 140 -21.43 4.73 1.32
N ASP A 141 -22.55 5.26 1.80
CA ASP A 141 -22.70 6.68 2.06
C ASP A 141 -22.26 6.95 3.51
N HIS A 142 -21.29 7.83 3.66
CA HIS A 142 -20.79 8.24 4.97
C HIS A 142 -21.31 9.64 5.34
N PRO A 143 -21.46 9.96 6.65
CA PRO A 143 -21.80 11.30 7.08
C PRO A 143 -20.88 12.36 6.47
N GLN A 144 -21.47 13.44 5.99
CA GLN A 144 -20.70 14.56 5.41
C GLN A 144 -20.36 15.63 6.46
N ASP A 145 -21.04 15.58 7.60
CA ASP A 145 -20.78 16.48 8.74
C ASP A 145 -19.80 15.80 9.71
N GLY A 146 -18.75 16.51 10.08
CA GLY A 146 -17.75 16.01 11.03
C GLY A 146 -16.42 15.59 10.38
N PRO A 147 -15.69 14.63 10.97
CA PRO A 147 -14.41 14.16 10.44
C PRO A 147 -14.59 13.43 9.11
N MET A 148 -13.60 13.49 8.25
CA MET A 148 -13.56 12.68 7.02
C MET A 148 -13.57 11.20 7.36
N HIS A 149 -14.47 10.43 6.74
CA HIS A 149 -14.55 9.00 6.90
C HIS A 149 -13.66 8.28 5.89
N ILE A 150 -12.67 7.56 6.39
CA ILE A 150 -11.75 6.72 5.61
C ILE A 150 -11.59 5.36 6.29
N CYS A 151 -11.03 4.37 5.61
CA CYS A 151 -10.80 3.06 6.20
C CYS A 151 -9.40 2.54 5.94
N MET A 152 -9.04 1.53 6.69
CA MET A 152 -7.80 0.78 6.55
C MET A 152 -8.07 -0.72 6.69
N ALA A 153 -7.48 -1.55 5.83
CA ALA A 153 -7.45 -2.99 6.06
C ALA A 153 -6.47 -3.30 7.20
N GLY A 154 -6.99 -3.89 8.27
CA GLY A 154 -6.22 -4.34 9.43
C GLY A 154 -5.92 -5.83 9.33
N PHE A 155 -4.65 -6.19 9.19
CA PHE A 155 -4.21 -7.58 9.11
C PHE A 155 -3.84 -8.11 10.49
N ARG A 156 -4.16 -9.36 10.78
CA ARG A 156 -3.66 -9.98 12.01
C ARG A 156 -2.14 -10.11 11.94
N LEU A 157 -1.43 -9.70 12.99
CA LEU A 157 0.03 -9.80 13.07
C LEU A 157 0.53 -11.20 12.67
N GLY A 158 -0.13 -12.25 13.18
CA GLY A 158 0.23 -13.63 12.88
C GLY A 158 0.21 -13.98 11.39
N ASN A 159 -0.64 -13.30 10.59
CA ASN A 159 -0.77 -13.52 9.16
C ASN A 159 0.21 -12.68 8.33
N THR A 160 1.09 -11.94 8.98
CA THR A 160 2.10 -11.08 8.32
C THR A 160 3.54 -11.42 8.73
N LEU A 161 3.71 -12.49 9.51
CA LEU A 161 5.02 -12.91 9.99
C LEU A 161 5.85 -13.58 8.88
N ASN A 162 7.17 -13.38 8.94
CA ASN A 162 8.11 -14.05 8.07
C ASN A 162 8.82 -15.20 8.84
N ASP A 163 9.06 -16.31 8.17
CA ASP A 163 9.83 -17.42 8.73
C ASP A 163 11.34 -17.12 8.78
N ASN A 164 11.81 -16.15 8.00
CA ASN A 164 13.22 -15.80 7.86
C ASN A 164 13.47 -14.35 8.34
N GLY A 165 13.99 -14.23 9.57
CA GLY A 165 14.42 -12.94 10.11
C GLY A 165 13.35 -12.13 10.82
N SER A 166 13.70 -10.91 11.17
CA SER A 166 12.80 -9.97 11.84
C SER A 166 12.04 -9.10 10.86
N ILE A 167 10.87 -8.65 11.30
CA ILE A 167 10.03 -7.69 10.56
C ILE A 167 9.74 -6.46 11.42
N THR A 168 9.29 -5.40 10.76
CA THR A 168 8.74 -4.20 11.40
C THR A 168 7.28 -4.06 11.00
N ARG A 169 6.38 -3.78 11.97
CA ARG A 169 4.95 -3.57 11.72
C ARG A 169 4.42 -2.38 12.49
N GLY A 170 3.49 -1.66 11.87
CA GLY A 170 2.67 -0.67 12.55
C GLY A 170 1.52 -1.35 13.31
N VAL A 171 1.70 -1.58 14.60
CA VAL A 171 0.65 -2.18 15.45
C VAL A 171 -0.41 -1.13 15.73
N CYS A 172 -1.66 -1.46 15.39
CA CYS A 172 -2.80 -0.54 15.49
C CYS A 172 -3.36 -0.50 16.90
N HIS A 173 -3.63 0.70 17.42
CA HIS A 173 -4.46 0.93 18.58
C HIS A 173 -5.87 1.27 18.12
N ILE A 174 -6.86 0.50 18.60
CA ILE A 174 -8.24 0.56 18.09
C ILE A 174 -9.19 0.74 19.26
N GLU A 175 -10.08 1.73 19.14
CA GLU A 175 -11.18 1.97 20.07
C GLU A 175 -12.47 2.04 19.26
N ASP A 176 -13.49 1.26 19.67
CA ASP A 176 -14.80 1.18 19.01
C ASP A 176 -14.72 0.96 17.47
N GLY A 177 -13.74 0.13 17.03
CA GLY A 177 -13.51 -0.15 15.60
C GLY A 177 -12.78 0.95 14.83
N LYS A 178 -12.41 2.05 15.50
CA LYS A 178 -11.66 3.17 14.91
C LYS A 178 -10.19 3.11 15.28
N LEU A 179 -9.35 3.46 14.33
CA LEU A 179 -7.92 3.64 14.56
C LEU A 179 -7.70 4.91 15.40
N VAL A 180 -7.05 4.77 16.55
CA VAL A 180 -6.68 5.91 17.41
C VAL A 180 -5.18 6.17 17.41
N GLY A 181 -4.38 5.26 16.89
CA GLY A 181 -2.93 5.40 16.73
C GLY A 181 -2.27 4.16 16.20
N VAL A 182 -1.02 4.29 15.82
CA VAL A 182 -0.17 3.19 15.34
C VAL A 182 1.17 3.25 16.04
N THR A 183 1.63 2.13 16.60
CA THR A 183 2.99 2.01 17.14
C THR A 183 3.85 1.22 16.18
N GLU A 184 4.89 1.85 15.63
CA GLU A 184 5.89 1.14 14.84
C GLU A 184 6.72 0.23 15.74
N THR A 185 6.54 -1.08 15.58
CA THR A 185 7.20 -2.12 16.37
C THR A 185 8.24 -2.81 15.51
N HIS A 186 9.49 -2.70 15.92
CA HIS A 186 10.65 -3.26 15.24
C HIS A 186 11.03 -4.64 15.78
N ASN A 187 11.92 -5.33 15.06
CA ASN A 187 12.51 -6.59 15.51
C ASN A 187 11.48 -7.63 15.95
N ILE A 188 10.39 -7.75 15.22
CA ILE A 188 9.37 -8.77 15.47
C ILE A 188 9.85 -10.08 14.86
N PHE A 189 9.91 -11.12 15.66
CA PHE A 189 10.27 -12.48 15.24
C PHE A 189 9.07 -13.41 15.41
N LYS A 190 8.91 -14.31 14.46
CA LYS A 190 8.01 -15.46 14.60
C LYS A 190 8.63 -16.46 15.59
N THR A 191 7.83 -16.96 16.51
CA THR A 191 8.22 -18.01 17.46
C THR A 191 7.38 -19.27 17.27
N ALA A 192 7.73 -20.36 17.94
CA ALA A 192 6.94 -21.60 17.86
C ALA A 192 5.50 -21.38 18.35
N ASP A 193 5.30 -20.49 19.33
CA ASP A 193 4.01 -20.25 19.99
C ASP A 193 3.36 -18.90 19.63
N GLY A 194 3.96 -18.14 18.69
CA GLY A 194 3.40 -16.84 18.30
C GLY A 194 4.42 -15.84 17.75
N ALA A 195 4.53 -14.67 18.37
CA ALA A 195 5.46 -13.62 17.98
C ALA A 195 6.04 -12.91 19.21
N GLU A 196 7.26 -12.42 19.08
CA GLU A 196 7.93 -11.59 20.08
C GLU A 196 8.68 -10.43 19.43
N THR A 197 8.78 -9.29 20.10
CA THR A 197 9.74 -8.23 19.76
C THR A 197 10.98 -8.40 20.64
N ARG A 198 12.15 -8.11 20.06
CA ARG A 198 13.43 -8.14 20.77
C ARG A 198 14.03 -6.75 20.82
N ASN A 199 14.23 -6.26 22.02
CA ASN A 199 14.79 -4.95 22.28
C ASN A 199 16.32 -4.97 22.21
N ASP A 200 16.94 -3.81 22.01
CA ASP A 200 18.41 -3.67 21.90
C ASP A 200 19.13 -4.05 23.23
N ASP A 201 18.43 -4.01 24.36
CA ASP A 201 18.94 -4.42 25.67
C ASP A 201 18.90 -5.95 25.91
N GLY A 202 18.41 -6.72 24.92
CA GLY A 202 18.29 -8.18 24.95
C GLY A 202 17.01 -8.69 25.62
N THR A 203 16.10 -7.79 26.03
CA THR A 203 14.77 -8.21 26.51
C THR A 203 13.85 -8.57 25.35
N ALA A 204 12.92 -9.50 25.59
CA ALA A 204 11.89 -9.87 24.62
C ALA A 204 10.51 -9.70 25.25
N GLU A 205 9.57 -9.20 24.43
CA GLU A 205 8.17 -9.05 24.80
C GLU A 205 7.29 -9.85 23.83
N THR A 206 6.40 -10.68 24.38
CA THR A 206 5.45 -11.45 23.60
C THR A 206 4.41 -10.51 22.98
N LEU A 207 4.14 -10.71 21.71
CA LEU A 207 3.10 -9.96 20.98
C LEU A 207 1.89 -10.85 20.73
N ASP A 208 0.70 -10.27 20.90
CA ASP A 208 -0.54 -10.96 20.51
C ASP A 208 -0.63 -11.04 18.98
N THR A 209 -0.60 -12.25 18.45
CA THR A 209 -0.71 -12.51 17.01
C THR A 209 -2.07 -12.11 16.41
N LYS A 210 -3.06 -11.84 17.25
CA LYS A 210 -4.38 -11.31 16.84
C LYS A 210 -4.40 -9.78 16.76
N SER A 211 -3.39 -9.10 17.29
CA SER A 211 -3.27 -7.64 17.13
C SER A 211 -3.32 -7.28 15.67
N LEU A 212 -4.05 -6.21 15.33
CA LEU A 212 -4.14 -5.73 13.97
C LEU A 212 -2.95 -4.83 13.63
N VAL A 213 -2.42 -5.02 12.43
CA VAL A 213 -1.31 -4.23 11.90
C VAL A 213 -1.69 -3.58 10.57
N SER A 214 -1.13 -2.39 10.33
CA SER A 214 -1.24 -1.71 9.06
C SER A 214 -0.25 -2.28 8.05
N MET A 215 -0.77 -2.65 6.87
CA MET A 215 0.03 -3.05 5.72
C MET A 215 -0.10 -2.06 4.56
N ASN A 216 -0.42 -0.81 4.89
CA ASN A 216 -0.53 0.31 3.96
C ASN A 216 -1.64 0.15 2.89
N MET A 217 -2.73 -0.56 3.22
CA MET A 217 -3.93 -0.64 2.40
C MET A 217 -5.01 0.28 2.97
N TRP A 218 -5.29 1.37 2.26
CA TRP A 218 -6.19 2.45 2.69
C TRP A 218 -7.33 2.64 1.72
N GLY A 219 -8.53 2.87 2.25
CA GLY A 219 -9.70 3.32 1.48
C GLY A 219 -9.93 4.82 1.73
N LEU A 220 -9.85 5.61 0.67
CA LEU A 220 -9.83 7.07 0.69
C LEU A 220 -10.89 7.65 -0.24
N THR A 221 -11.25 8.90 -0.02
CA THR A 221 -12.17 9.66 -0.87
C THR A 221 -11.45 10.69 -1.72
N PRO A 222 -12.06 11.18 -2.82
CA PRO A 222 -11.44 12.22 -3.66
C PRO A 222 -11.08 13.50 -2.89
N GLU A 223 -11.85 13.86 -1.86
CA GLU A 223 -11.61 15.04 -1.03
C GLU A 223 -10.29 14.94 -0.26
N PHE A 224 -9.81 13.73 0.01
CA PHE A 224 -8.51 13.50 0.65
C PHE A 224 -7.35 14.07 -0.17
N MET A 225 -7.50 14.18 -1.51
CA MET A 225 -6.47 14.76 -2.38
C MET A 225 -6.19 16.23 -2.08
N GLU A 226 -7.21 17.01 -1.65
CA GLU A 226 -7.00 18.41 -1.24
C GLU A 226 -6.18 18.51 0.05
N ILE A 227 -6.38 17.55 0.97
CA ILE A 227 -5.60 17.46 2.21
C ILE A 227 -4.16 17.07 1.89
N LEU A 228 -3.96 16.07 1.02
CA LEU A 228 -2.64 15.66 0.55
C LEU A 228 -1.86 16.82 -0.07
N GLU A 229 -2.50 17.60 -0.94
CA GLU A 229 -1.84 18.72 -1.61
C GLU A 229 -1.41 19.81 -0.62
N LYS A 230 -2.32 20.21 0.29
CA LYS A 230 -2.02 21.20 1.33
C LYS A 230 -0.90 20.72 2.27
N GLY A 231 -1.00 19.47 2.73
CA GLY A 231 0.02 18.89 3.61
C GLY A 231 1.37 18.75 2.91
N PHE A 232 1.40 18.48 1.60
CA PHE A 232 2.66 18.42 0.85
C PHE A 232 3.32 19.80 0.72
N VAL A 233 2.55 20.86 0.50
CA VAL A 233 3.04 22.24 0.49
C VAL A 233 3.63 22.62 1.86
N GLU A 234 2.94 22.28 2.95
CA GLU A 234 3.42 22.51 4.32
C GLU A 234 4.71 21.72 4.60
N PHE A 235 4.75 20.45 4.21
CA PHE A 235 5.93 19.60 4.31
C PHE A 235 7.12 20.20 3.58
N LEU A 236 6.95 20.63 2.33
CA LEU A 236 8.02 21.27 1.55
C LEU A 236 8.49 22.58 2.18
N GLY A 237 7.59 23.37 2.76
CA GLY A 237 7.95 24.59 3.51
C GLY A 237 8.80 24.32 4.75
N GLY A 238 8.75 23.12 5.29
CA GLY A 238 9.59 22.65 6.42
C GLY A 238 10.91 22.02 6.04
N ILE A 239 11.18 21.81 4.74
CA ILE A 239 12.44 21.21 4.25
C ILE A 239 13.59 22.21 4.37
N LYS A 240 14.67 21.77 4.99
CA LYS A 240 15.91 22.56 5.17
C LYS A 240 17.02 22.06 4.23
N GLU A 241 18.02 22.88 4.02
CA GLU A 241 19.26 22.45 3.36
C GLU A 241 19.84 21.23 4.10
N GLY A 242 20.13 20.15 3.36
CA GLY A 242 20.58 18.87 3.92
C GLY A 242 19.46 17.85 4.23
N ASP A 243 18.19 18.21 4.18
CA ASP A 243 17.06 17.27 4.35
C ASP A 243 16.80 16.43 3.09
N ILE A 244 17.84 15.74 2.62
CA ILE A 244 17.78 14.96 1.36
C ILE A 244 17.03 13.63 1.49
N LYS A 245 16.66 13.18 2.72
CA LYS A 245 16.03 11.87 3.00
C LYS A 245 14.64 11.95 3.57
N LYS A 246 14.18 13.13 4.01
CA LYS A 246 12.81 13.28 4.57
C LYS A 246 11.75 12.89 3.56
N GLU A 247 10.70 12.22 4.02
CA GLU A 247 9.60 11.76 3.19
C GLU A 247 8.27 12.28 3.74
N TYR A 248 7.38 12.57 2.83
CA TYR A 248 5.97 12.88 3.11
C TYR A 248 5.19 11.56 3.06
N LEU A 249 4.96 10.95 4.21
CA LEU A 249 4.38 9.62 4.33
C LEU A 249 2.86 9.68 4.54
N LEU A 250 2.13 8.89 3.77
CA LEU A 250 0.67 8.78 3.87
C LEU A 250 0.20 8.37 5.27
N PRO A 251 0.78 7.35 5.94
CA PRO A 251 0.37 6.99 7.30
C PRO A 251 0.58 8.10 8.32
N GLU A 252 1.67 8.87 8.23
CA GLU A 252 1.94 9.99 9.14
C GLU A 252 0.92 11.11 8.99
N LEU A 253 0.52 11.43 7.74
CA LEU A 253 -0.54 12.40 7.51
C LEU A 253 -1.88 11.92 8.09
N ILE A 254 -2.24 10.66 7.88
CA ILE A 254 -3.48 10.10 8.41
C ILE A 254 -3.46 10.14 9.94
N ASP A 255 -2.35 9.80 10.57
CA ASP A 255 -2.19 9.88 12.04
C ASP A 255 -2.39 11.32 12.55
N GLN A 256 -1.82 12.32 11.89
CA GLN A 256 -2.04 13.73 12.20
C GLN A 256 -3.53 14.13 12.07
N LEU A 257 -4.23 13.63 11.07
CA LEU A 257 -5.66 13.89 10.88
C LEU A 257 -6.52 13.25 11.96
N ILE A 258 -6.18 12.04 12.41
CA ILE A 258 -6.83 11.36 13.54
C ILE A 258 -6.66 12.21 14.80
N HIS A 259 -5.44 12.55 15.17
CA HIS A 259 -5.14 13.32 16.39
C HIS A 259 -5.72 14.74 16.39
N SER A 260 -5.91 15.34 15.21
CA SER A 260 -6.57 16.64 15.08
C SER A 260 -8.11 16.57 14.96
N GLY A 261 -8.70 15.37 15.02
CA GLY A 261 -10.15 15.14 14.86
C GLY A 261 -10.68 15.44 13.46
N LYS A 262 -9.82 15.49 12.46
CA LYS A 262 -10.19 15.76 11.06
C LYS A 262 -10.52 14.50 10.26
N ALA A 263 -10.06 13.34 10.69
CA ALA A 263 -10.40 12.05 10.10
C ALA A 263 -10.83 11.03 11.15
N ALA A 264 -11.77 10.18 10.78
CA ALA A 264 -12.16 8.96 11.48
C ALA A 264 -11.82 7.78 10.57
N VAL A 265 -10.98 6.88 11.06
CA VAL A 265 -10.49 5.74 10.30
C VAL A 265 -11.11 4.45 10.81
N ASP A 266 -11.95 3.82 10.02
CA ASP A 266 -12.48 2.50 10.32
C ASP A 266 -11.42 1.42 10.03
N VAL A 267 -11.15 0.56 11.02
CA VAL A 267 -10.23 -0.57 10.84
C VAL A 267 -11.03 -1.81 10.42
N LEU A 268 -10.82 -2.23 9.20
CA LEU A 268 -11.49 -3.38 8.60
C LEU A 268 -10.61 -4.63 8.79
N GLU A 269 -10.86 -5.38 9.84
CA GLU A 269 -10.11 -6.61 10.11
C GLU A 269 -10.25 -7.61 8.97
N THR A 270 -9.13 -8.11 8.44
CA THR A 270 -9.08 -9.23 7.50
C THR A 270 -8.35 -10.44 8.09
N LYS A 271 -8.76 -11.63 7.65
CA LYS A 271 -8.10 -12.91 7.97
C LYS A 271 -7.12 -13.35 6.90
N ASP A 272 -7.00 -12.56 5.83
CA ASP A 272 -6.08 -12.85 4.74
C ASP A 272 -4.63 -12.93 5.24
N GLU A 273 -3.84 -13.75 4.56
CA GLU A 273 -2.39 -13.73 4.67
C GLU A 273 -1.84 -12.56 3.86
N TRP A 274 -0.87 -11.86 4.43
CA TRP A 274 -0.10 -10.85 3.73
C TRP A 274 1.33 -11.36 3.52
N PHE A 275 1.84 -11.19 2.32
CA PHE A 275 3.24 -11.39 2.01
C PHE A 275 3.67 -10.47 0.87
N GLY A 276 4.96 -10.23 0.74
CA GLY A 276 5.50 -9.34 -0.29
C GLY A 276 6.92 -9.71 -0.68
N VAL A 277 7.40 -9.11 -1.77
CA VAL A 277 8.78 -9.25 -2.21
C VAL A 277 9.54 -8.01 -1.77
N THR A 278 10.35 -8.10 -0.73
CA THR A 278 11.22 -7.01 -0.27
C THR A 278 12.65 -7.19 -0.78
N TYR A 279 13.14 -8.41 -0.73
CA TYR A 279 14.46 -8.80 -1.17
C TYR A 279 14.37 -9.86 -2.27
N GLN A 280 15.46 -10.10 -2.99
CA GLN A 280 15.49 -11.11 -4.05
C GLN A 280 15.26 -12.53 -3.49
N GLU A 281 15.68 -12.76 -2.26
CA GLU A 281 15.52 -14.02 -1.52
C GLU A 281 14.04 -14.36 -1.25
N ASP A 282 13.19 -13.36 -1.14
CA ASP A 282 11.74 -13.55 -0.89
C ASP A 282 11.03 -14.17 -2.10
N LYS A 283 11.62 -14.05 -3.30
CA LYS A 283 10.96 -14.49 -4.54
C LYS A 283 10.55 -15.97 -4.50
N ALA A 284 11.41 -16.84 -3.99
CA ALA A 284 11.12 -18.28 -3.96
C ALA A 284 9.96 -18.62 -3.03
N SER A 285 9.89 -17.98 -1.85
CA SER A 285 8.79 -18.17 -0.89
C SER A 285 7.47 -17.61 -1.43
N VAL A 286 7.50 -16.44 -2.08
CA VAL A 286 6.33 -15.84 -2.72
C VAL A 286 5.82 -16.70 -3.89
N GLN A 287 6.71 -17.25 -4.73
CA GLN A 287 6.33 -18.19 -5.79
C GLN A 287 5.67 -19.46 -5.23
N ALA A 288 6.22 -20.00 -4.11
CA ALA A 288 5.63 -21.15 -3.45
C ALA A 288 4.25 -20.82 -2.86
N ALA A 289 4.05 -19.63 -2.29
CA ALA A 289 2.76 -19.18 -1.78
C ALA A 289 1.71 -19.07 -2.90
N PHE A 290 2.03 -18.44 -4.04
CA PHE A 290 1.09 -18.35 -5.17
C PHE A 290 0.81 -19.70 -5.80
N LYS A 291 1.83 -20.57 -5.91
CA LYS A 291 1.60 -21.94 -6.35
C LYS A 291 0.61 -22.67 -5.45
N LYS A 292 0.79 -22.56 -4.14
CA LYS A 292 -0.13 -23.15 -3.16
C LYS A 292 -1.55 -22.60 -3.32
N LEU A 293 -1.71 -21.27 -3.44
CA LEU A 293 -3.03 -20.64 -3.65
C LEU A 293 -3.70 -21.13 -4.94
N THR A 294 -2.93 -21.41 -6.00
CA THR A 294 -3.44 -21.99 -7.25
C THR A 294 -3.81 -23.47 -7.05
N ASP A 295 -2.94 -24.26 -6.41
CA ASP A 295 -3.19 -25.68 -6.14
C ASP A 295 -4.41 -25.88 -5.22
N ASP A 296 -4.64 -24.96 -4.27
CA ASP A 296 -5.80 -24.92 -3.36
C ASP A 296 -7.09 -24.41 -4.05
N GLY A 297 -7.02 -23.98 -5.31
CA GLY A 297 -8.16 -23.49 -6.09
C GLY A 297 -8.62 -22.08 -5.74
N VAL A 298 -7.82 -21.29 -5.00
CA VAL A 298 -8.10 -19.87 -4.69
C VAL A 298 -8.00 -19.03 -5.97
N TYR A 299 -7.02 -19.34 -6.82
CA TYR A 299 -6.83 -18.73 -8.13
C TYR A 299 -6.84 -19.78 -9.24
N PRO A 300 -7.35 -19.42 -10.43
CA PRO A 300 -7.22 -20.27 -11.62
C PRO A 300 -5.76 -20.32 -12.09
N GLU A 301 -5.39 -21.36 -12.86
CA GLU A 301 -4.16 -21.35 -13.65
C GLU A 301 -4.27 -20.29 -14.76
N GLY A 302 -3.71 -19.12 -14.55
CA GLY A 302 -3.80 -17.99 -15.48
C GLY A 302 -5.01 -17.11 -15.21
N LEU A 303 -4.74 -15.96 -14.57
CA LEU A 303 -5.78 -15.05 -14.05
C LEU A 303 -6.67 -14.39 -15.12
N TYR A 304 -6.18 -14.29 -16.35
CA TYR A 304 -6.82 -13.54 -17.43
C TYR A 304 -6.97 -14.35 -18.72
N GLN A 305 -7.20 -15.65 -18.60
CA GLN A 305 -7.44 -16.53 -19.75
C GLN A 305 -8.90 -16.61 -20.13
#